data_1e76d623dc1a2b2218a14d6ff6f8a1a9
#
_entry.id   1e76d623dc1a2b2218a14d6ff6f8a1a9
#
_cell.length_a   1.000
_cell.length_b   1.000
_cell.length_c   1.000
_cell.angle_alpha   90.00
_cell.angle_beta   90.00
_cell.angle_gamma   90.00
#
_symmetry.space_group_name_H-M   'P 1'
#
loop_
_entity.id
_entity.type
_entity.pdbx_description
1 polymer ?
#
loop_
_entity_poly.entity_id
_entity_poly.type
_entity_poly.pdbx_seq_one_letter_code
_entity_poly.pdbx_strand_id
1 'polypeptide(L)'
;MKNKYGFCKGLAALVLLMLCALTIKDNAYAQTAKTYKVLFIGNSHTYYNDMPNIFKGIAKADGIDCEVSSITSAGYKLSQFADTTDTYGALVYEALTKNTWDYVVVQENRAVLVEKEYKAESAVNTLHSLIKKAGAKMIIYATQPNNIGSTFSVNSTSFYLTDLQIEQILTRNNFKIANNYEGLVAASGTNFMRVMADYPDITLYRTDNLHPTVAGSYLAACPIYYRMFNKSPYGNQFLTGSQYDTDKLISKLAMDDALILQQIADGRLLINTHYTTINKGQSSKLTATFTANAKNETLTDYKNNIIWDSTDLAGVSINKLTGEFTALKTGKYQVMATTDSGLICYSTIDVKQPATSLTIKEDKILKVVKGYSGHYTTEMGPSDTTDKITWKSDLPSVVSVNSNGNITAKKVGIAKITATTTSGIKVVHYVRVKLKTPTGVKLTKKSKKITKKKKSYSVTVKWTKNTNAVKYYVYRRLSTKSSYTRIATTTKPKYIDTKVKKNKKYYYKIKAIYSNTKLNSDKTPAYAIEIGK
;
A
#
# COMPACT_ATOMS: atom_id res chain seq x y z
N MET A 1 -65.97 -22.93 -39.42
CA MET A 1 -64.61 -22.65 -39.89
C MET A 1 -63.90 -21.69 -38.92
N LYS A 2 -63.36 -22.16 -37.84
CA LYS A 2 -62.44 -21.46 -36.93
C LYS A 2 -61.54 -22.52 -36.28
N ASN A 3 -60.27 -22.29 -36.17
CA ASN A 3 -59.19 -23.12 -35.58
C ASN A 3 -58.46 -24.08 -36.54
N LYS A 4 -57.67 -23.52 -37.47
CA LYS A 4 -56.54 -24.23 -38.09
C LYS A 4 -55.25 -23.41 -38.17
N TYR A 5 -55.19 -22.18 -37.65
CA TYR A 5 -54.01 -21.31 -37.73
C TYR A 5 -53.27 -21.13 -36.38
N GLY A 6 -53.76 -21.71 -35.26
CA GLY A 6 -53.13 -21.61 -33.95
C GLY A 6 -51.99 -22.62 -33.71
N PHE A 7 -52.03 -23.75 -34.40
CA PHE A 7 -51.08 -24.85 -34.13
C PHE A 7 -49.72 -24.69 -34.83
N CYS A 8 -49.68 -24.01 -35.99
CA CYS A 8 -48.41 -23.80 -36.70
C CYS A 8 -47.55 -22.69 -36.11
N LYS A 9 -48.13 -21.72 -35.37
CA LYS A 9 -47.29 -20.65 -34.74
C LYS A 9 -46.63 -21.12 -33.45
N GLY A 10 -47.24 -22.07 -32.73
CA GLY A 10 -46.61 -22.67 -31.52
C GLY A 10 -45.45 -23.59 -31.85
N LEU A 11 -45.55 -24.36 -32.95
CA LEU A 11 -44.50 -25.28 -33.37
C LEU A 11 -43.28 -24.53 -33.92
N ALA A 12 -43.48 -23.43 -34.66
CA ALA A 12 -42.40 -22.60 -35.18
C ALA A 12 -41.63 -21.86 -34.05
N ALA A 13 -42.34 -21.41 -32.99
CA ALA A 13 -41.71 -20.81 -31.82
C ALA A 13 -40.95 -21.83 -30.98
N LEU A 14 -41.43 -23.07 -30.87
CA LEU A 14 -40.73 -24.13 -30.14
C LEU A 14 -39.47 -24.61 -30.89
N VAL A 15 -39.53 -24.70 -32.22
CA VAL A 15 -38.37 -25.05 -33.06
C VAL A 15 -37.33 -23.92 -33.05
N LEU A 16 -37.74 -22.65 -33.04
CA LEU A 16 -36.82 -21.51 -32.92
C LEU A 16 -36.14 -21.45 -31.55
N LEU A 17 -36.89 -21.75 -30.46
CA LEU A 17 -36.33 -21.87 -29.12
C LEU A 17 -35.38 -23.07 -28.96
N MET A 18 -35.64 -24.20 -29.59
CA MET A 18 -34.73 -25.36 -29.63
C MET A 18 -33.47 -25.07 -30.50
N LEU A 19 -33.63 -24.38 -31.62
CA LEU A 19 -32.48 -23.94 -32.44
C LEU A 19 -31.61 -22.89 -31.73
N CYS A 20 -32.21 -21.94 -30.99
CA CYS A 20 -31.46 -21.03 -30.12
C CYS A 20 -30.78 -21.75 -28.96
N ALA A 21 -31.38 -22.81 -28.40
CA ALA A 21 -30.76 -23.62 -27.35
C ALA A 21 -29.61 -24.51 -27.88
N LEU A 22 -29.61 -24.87 -29.17
CA LEU A 22 -28.55 -25.64 -29.80
C LEU A 22 -27.40 -24.76 -30.30
N THR A 23 -27.62 -23.45 -30.59
CA THR A 23 -26.58 -22.51 -30.97
C THR A 23 -25.89 -21.82 -29.78
N ILE A 24 -26.40 -21.99 -28.55
CA ILE A 24 -25.74 -21.48 -27.32
C ILE A 24 -24.76 -22.52 -26.74
N LYS A 25 -24.68 -23.73 -27.32
CA LYS A 25 -23.79 -24.79 -26.80
C LYS A 25 -22.36 -24.78 -27.30
N ASP A 26 -22.00 -23.95 -28.27
CA ASP A 26 -20.65 -24.00 -28.86
C ASP A 26 -19.81 -22.72 -28.70
N ASN A 27 -20.19 -21.79 -27.79
CA ASN A 27 -19.31 -20.68 -27.37
C ASN A 27 -19.10 -20.66 -25.86
N ALA A 28 -19.03 -21.80 -25.19
CA ALA A 28 -18.22 -21.92 -24.00
C ALA A 28 -16.75 -21.82 -24.48
N TYR A 29 -16.24 -20.62 -24.60
CA TYR A 29 -14.79 -20.43 -24.50
C TYR A 29 -14.38 -21.21 -23.25
N ALA A 30 -13.71 -22.32 -23.44
CA ALA A 30 -13.01 -22.99 -22.36
C ALA A 30 -12.04 -21.93 -21.82
N GLN A 31 -12.46 -21.24 -20.75
CA GLN A 31 -11.58 -20.38 -19.99
C GLN A 31 -10.45 -21.30 -19.58
N THR A 32 -9.30 -21.18 -20.21
CA THR A 32 -8.13 -22.00 -19.90
C THR A 32 -7.95 -21.91 -18.40
N ALA A 33 -8.09 -23.06 -17.72
CA ALA A 33 -8.02 -23.12 -16.27
C ALA A 33 -6.71 -22.43 -15.85
N LYS A 34 -6.80 -21.44 -14.97
CA LYS A 34 -5.63 -20.66 -14.55
C LYS A 34 -4.64 -21.59 -13.86
N THR A 35 -3.42 -21.66 -14.35
CA THR A 35 -2.30 -22.28 -13.64
C THR A 35 -1.69 -21.27 -12.68
N TYR A 36 -1.70 -21.58 -11.38
CA TYR A 36 -1.12 -20.72 -10.35
C TYR A 36 0.39 -20.95 -10.23
N LYS A 37 1.17 -19.88 -10.20
CA LYS A 37 2.61 -19.92 -9.95
C LYS A 37 2.89 -19.67 -8.48
N VAL A 38 3.51 -20.66 -7.82
CA VAL A 38 3.76 -20.66 -6.38
C VAL A 38 5.24 -20.89 -6.09
N LEU A 39 5.86 -19.97 -5.36
CA LEU A 39 7.24 -20.08 -4.90
C LEU A 39 7.27 -20.38 -3.40
N PHE A 40 8.01 -21.40 -2.98
CA PHE A 40 8.30 -21.70 -1.59
C PHE A 40 9.72 -21.26 -1.22
N ILE A 41 9.87 -20.51 -0.13
CA ILE A 41 11.15 -20.05 0.41
C ILE A 41 11.22 -20.46 1.87
N GLY A 42 12.21 -21.29 2.23
CA GLY A 42 12.32 -21.76 3.61
C GLY A 42 13.45 -22.75 3.84
N ASN A 43 13.42 -23.40 4.99
CA ASN A 43 14.44 -24.39 5.37
C ASN A 43 13.90 -25.82 5.32
N SER A 44 14.51 -26.72 6.13
CA SER A 44 14.14 -28.14 6.17
C SER A 44 12.65 -28.39 6.45
N HIS A 45 12.00 -27.55 7.22
CA HIS A 45 10.55 -27.68 7.45
C HIS A 45 9.73 -27.52 6.18
N THR A 46 10.24 -26.79 5.19
CA THR A 46 9.59 -26.61 3.90
C THR A 46 9.88 -27.76 2.92
N TYR A 47 11.13 -28.27 2.88
CA TYR A 47 11.48 -29.27 1.87
C TYR A 47 11.33 -30.72 2.32
N TYR A 48 11.24 -31.01 3.64
CA TYR A 48 11.04 -32.39 4.11
C TYR A 48 9.82 -33.05 3.47
N ASN A 49 10.00 -34.32 3.08
CA ASN A 49 8.99 -35.13 2.38
C ASN A 49 8.43 -34.46 1.12
N ASP A 50 9.20 -33.51 0.53
CA ASP A 50 8.77 -32.76 -0.65
C ASP A 50 7.41 -32.06 -0.45
N MET A 51 7.25 -31.37 0.68
CA MET A 51 5.99 -30.72 1.08
C MET A 51 5.43 -29.77 0.00
N PRO A 52 6.23 -29.01 -0.78
CA PRO A 52 5.71 -28.22 -1.90
C PRO A 52 4.99 -29.04 -2.96
N ASN A 53 5.47 -30.26 -3.26
CA ASN A 53 4.80 -31.16 -4.18
C ASN A 53 3.61 -31.91 -3.54
N ILE A 54 3.61 -32.13 -2.23
CA ILE A 54 2.40 -32.56 -1.50
C ILE A 54 1.30 -31.51 -1.67
N PHE A 55 1.61 -30.24 -1.44
CA PHE A 55 0.69 -29.13 -1.68
C PHE A 55 0.16 -29.11 -3.13
N LYS A 56 1.06 -29.26 -4.12
CA LYS A 56 0.70 -29.34 -5.55
C LYS A 56 -0.26 -30.50 -5.83
N GLY A 57 -0.01 -31.66 -5.21
CA GLY A 57 -0.85 -32.85 -5.34
C GLY A 57 -2.25 -32.64 -4.78
N ILE A 58 -2.37 -32.00 -3.61
CA ILE A 58 -3.66 -31.62 -2.99
C ILE A 58 -4.42 -30.67 -3.92
N ALA A 59 -3.75 -29.61 -4.43
CA ALA A 59 -4.38 -28.68 -5.35
C ALA A 59 -4.86 -29.36 -6.64
N LYS A 60 -4.04 -30.21 -7.24
CA LYS A 60 -4.37 -30.93 -8.47
C LYS A 60 -5.54 -31.89 -8.30
N ALA A 61 -5.63 -32.58 -7.17
CA ALA A 61 -6.75 -33.47 -6.87
C ALA A 61 -8.10 -32.73 -6.82
N ASP A 62 -8.10 -31.44 -6.51
CA ASP A 62 -9.25 -30.55 -6.55
C ASP A 62 -9.41 -29.78 -7.87
N GLY A 63 -8.68 -30.19 -8.91
CA GLY A 63 -8.75 -29.57 -10.24
C GLY A 63 -8.09 -28.20 -10.34
N ILE A 64 -7.14 -27.88 -9.43
CA ILE A 64 -6.38 -26.62 -9.45
C ILE A 64 -4.97 -26.89 -9.93
N ASP A 65 -4.60 -26.34 -11.09
CA ASP A 65 -3.26 -26.47 -11.62
C ASP A 65 -2.29 -25.48 -10.97
N CYS A 66 -1.15 -26.01 -10.49
CA CYS A 66 -0.09 -25.21 -9.88
C CYS A 66 1.28 -25.54 -10.50
N GLU A 67 2.01 -24.50 -10.88
CA GLU A 67 3.44 -24.54 -11.14
C GLU A 67 4.15 -24.17 -9.84
N VAL A 68 4.82 -25.16 -9.22
CA VAL A 68 5.45 -25.00 -7.90
C VAL A 68 6.96 -24.99 -8.06
N SER A 69 7.60 -23.99 -7.49
CA SER A 69 9.05 -23.87 -7.36
C SER A 69 9.44 -23.69 -5.90
N SER A 70 10.66 -24.08 -5.54
CA SER A 70 11.17 -23.89 -4.18
C SER A 70 12.62 -23.45 -4.18
N ILE A 71 12.95 -22.54 -3.28
CA ILE A 71 14.32 -22.13 -2.93
C ILE A 71 14.49 -22.37 -1.45
N THR A 72 15.17 -23.47 -1.10
CA THR A 72 15.26 -23.95 0.27
C THR A 72 16.67 -24.36 0.65
N SER A 73 17.06 -24.19 1.91
CA SER A 73 18.35 -24.62 2.43
C SER A 73 18.26 -25.01 3.90
N ALA A 74 18.99 -26.03 4.32
CA ALA A 74 18.93 -26.59 5.68
C ALA A 74 19.30 -25.53 6.74
N GLY A 75 18.44 -25.36 7.75
CA GLY A 75 18.67 -24.45 8.88
C GLY A 75 18.68 -22.96 8.55
N TYR A 76 18.44 -22.58 7.30
CA TYR A 76 18.45 -21.18 6.86
C TYR A 76 17.37 -20.35 7.57
N LYS A 77 17.68 -19.07 7.68
CA LYS A 77 16.82 -18.01 8.23
C LYS A 77 16.34 -17.12 7.08
N LEU A 78 15.20 -16.50 7.21
CA LEU A 78 14.71 -15.57 6.18
C LEU A 78 15.68 -14.41 5.93
N SER A 79 16.45 -14.00 6.94
CA SER A 79 17.49 -12.97 6.77
C SER A 79 18.58 -13.33 5.76
N GLN A 80 18.89 -14.62 5.60
CA GLN A 80 19.84 -15.11 4.60
C GLN A 80 19.18 -15.12 3.20
N PHE A 81 17.93 -15.53 3.10
CA PHE A 81 17.17 -15.44 1.84
C PHE A 81 16.88 -13.99 1.39
N ALA A 82 16.91 -13.04 2.32
CA ALA A 82 16.75 -11.61 2.03
C ALA A 82 18.07 -10.90 1.67
N ASP A 83 19.20 -11.55 1.87
CA ASP A 83 20.55 -11.02 1.61
C ASP A 83 21.01 -11.42 0.19
N THR A 84 21.10 -10.47 -0.72
CA THR A 84 21.51 -10.69 -2.11
C THR A 84 22.98 -11.12 -2.26
N THR A 85 23.80 -11.03 -1.20
CA THR A 85 25.18 -11.51 -1.18
C THR A 85 25.28 -12.98 -0.77
N ASP A 86 24.23 -13.54 -0.19
CA ASP A 86 24.08 -14.97 0.10
C ASP A 86 23.69 -15.73 -1.18
N THR A 87 24.21 -16.95 -1.33
CA THR A 87 23.96 -17.79 -2.53
C THR A 87 22.46 -18.02 -2.77
N TYR A 88 21.69 -18.38 -1.72
CA TYR A 88 20.26 -18.62 -1.84
C TYR A 88 19.47 -17.31 -1.86
N GLY A 89 19.97 -16.27 -1.19
CA GLY A 89 19.40 -14.94 -1.25
C GLY A 89 19.47 -14.33 -2.65
N ALA A 90 20.58 -14.55 -3.37
CA ALA A 90 20.73 -14.17 -4.78
C ALA A 90 19.70 -14.89 -5.67
N LEU A 91 19.47 -16.20 -5.45
CA LEU A 91 18.44 -16.96 -6.17
C LEU A 91 17.02 -16.44 -5.89
N VAL A 92 16.72 -16.11 -4.63
CA VAL A 92 15.43 -15.52 -4.26
C VAL A 92 15.23 -14.16 -4.94
N TYR A 93 16.26 -13.31 -4.92
CA TYR A 93 16.21 -12.02 -5.59
C TYR A 93 15.97 -12.18 -7.11
N GLU A 94 16.69 -13.11 -7.75
CA GLU A 94 16.51 -13.42 -9.16
C GLU A 94 15.09 -13.92 -9.45
N ALA A 95 14.60 -14.89 -8.68
CA ALA A 95 13.26 -15.45 -8.84
C ALA A 95 12.16 -14.40 -8.72
N LEU A 96 12.28 -13.47 -7.75
CA LEU A 96 11.28 -12.44 -7.48
C LEU A 96 11.39 -11.23 -8.42
N THR A 97 12.53 -11.02 -9.08
CA THR A 97 12.71 -9.88 -9.99
C THR A 97 12.55 -10.24 -11.46
N LYS A 98 12.80 -11.51 -11.83
CA LYS A 98 12.72 -11.96 -13.23
C LYS A 98 11.42 -12.70 -13.57
N ASN A 99 10.65 -13.13 -12.57
CA ASN A 99 9.41 -13.88 -12.78
C ASN A 99 8.23 -13.22 -12.09
N THR A 100 7.03 -13.59 -12.52
CA THR A 100 5.76 -13.24 -11.86
C THR A 100 5.25 -14.45 -11.09
N TRP A 101 4.66 -14.21 -9.93
CA TRP A 101 4.13 -15.22 -9.04
C TRP A 101 2.72 -14.85 -8.60
N ASP A 102 1.85 -15.85 -8.39
CA ASP A 102 0.56 -15.62 -7.76
C ASP A 102 0.69 -15.63 -6.23
N TYR A 103 1.53 -16.54 -5.72
CA TYR A 103 1.79 -16.68 -4.29
C TYR A 103 3.26 -16.96 -4.01
N VAL A 104 3.74 -16.44 -2.89
CA VAL A 104 5.05 -16.78 -2.33
C VAL A 104 4.84 -17.21 -0.88
N VAL A 105 5.23 -18.45 -0.59
CA VAL A 105 5.21 -19.02 0.76
C VAL A 105 6.57 -18.79 1.40
N VAL A 106 6.63 -18.10 2.53
CA VAL A 106 7.87 -17.86 3.27
C VAL A 106 7.82 -18.56 4.63
N GLN A 107 8.94 -19.16 5.05
CA GLN A 107 9.04 -19.88 6.31
C GLN A 107 10.31 -19.49 7.06
N GLU A 108 10.15 -18.99 8.28
CA GLU A 108 11.26 -18.58 9.14
C GLU A 108 11.75 -19.73 10.03
N ASN A 109 13.02 -19.66 10.40
CA ASN A 109 13.59 -20.53 11.41
C ASN A 109 12.97 -20.23 12.80
N ARG A 110 12.52 -21.27 13.51
CA ARG A 110 11.81 -21.15 14.78
C ARG A 110 12.61 -20.43 15.87
N ALA A 111 13.92 -20.69 15.97
CA ALA A 111 14.76 -20.03 16.96
C ALA A 111 14.79 -18.52 16.75
N VAL A 112 14.76 -18.05 15.49
CA VAL A 112 14.68 -16.61 15.18
C VAL A 112 13.38 -16.01 15.68
N LEU A 113 12.26 -16.70 15.47
CA LEU A 113 10.94 -16.24 15.93
C LEU A 113 10.84 -16.19 17.46
N VAL A 114 11.51 -17.11 18.17
CA VAL A 114 11.50 -17.15 19.63
C VAL A 114 12.50 -16.15 20.24
N GLU A 115 13.72 -16.11 19.72
CA GLU A 115 14.83 -15.37 20.33
C GLU A 115 15.01 -13.95 19.78
N LYS A 116 14.68 -13.72 18.52
CA LYS A 116 15.04 -12.51 17.77
C LYS A 116 13.97 -12.14 16.73
N GLU A 117 12.71 -12.13 17.13
CA GLU A 117 11.56 -11.87 16.26
C GLU A 117 11.74 -10.65 15.36
N TYR A 118 12.36 -9.57 15.87
CA TYR A 118 12.64 -8.37 15.08
C TYR A 118 13.51 -8.63 13.84
N LYS A 119 14.37 -9.68 13.86
CA LYS A 119 15.15 -10.09 12.68
C LYS A 119 14.29 -10.78 11.64
N ALA A 120 13.33 -11.59 12.08
CA ALA A 120 12.33 -12.18 11.20
C ALA A 120 11.49 -11.08 10.52
N GLU A 121 11.03 -10.11 11.31
CA GLU A 121 10.25 -8.98 10.79
C GLU A 121 11.03 -8.14 9.78
N SER A 122 12.31 -7.85 10.05
CA SER A 122 13.21 -7.13 9.12
C SER A 122 13.40 -7.90 7.80
N ALA A 123 13.61 -9.22 7.88
CA ALA A 123 13.76 -10.07 6.69
C ALA A 123 12.47 -10.11 5.86
N VAL A 124 11.31 -10.27 6.53
CA VAL A 124 10.01 -10.25 5.86
C VAL A 124 9.74 -8.90 5.20
N ASN A 125 10.12 -7.78 5.81
CA ASN A 125 10.01 -6.45 5.19
C ASN A 125 10.74 -6.37 3.84
N THR A 126 11.97 -6.88 3.81
CA THR A 126 12.78 -6.93 2.58
C THR A 126 12.13 -7.81 1.52
N LEU A 127 11.79 -9.05 1.87
CA LEU A 127 11.17 -10.02 0.97
C LEU A 127 9.79 -9.56 0.48
N HIS A 128 8.95 -9.01 1.37
CA HIS A 128 7.62 -8.50 1.01
C HIS A 128 7.67 -7.42 -0.07
N SER A 129 8.68 -6.54 -0.01
CA SER A 129 8.87 -5.51 -1.03
C SER A 129 9.13 -6.11 -2.41
N LEU A 130 9.88 -7.22 -2.49
CA LEU A 130 10.14 -7.96 -3.73
C LEU A 130 8.92 -8.77 -4.17
N ILE A 131 8.27 -9.47 -3.24
CA ILE A 131 7.06 -10.26 -3.47
C ILE A 131 5.94 -9.39 -4.06
N LYS A 132 5.73 -8.21 -3.49
CA LYS A 132 4.74 -7.26 -3.99
C LYS A 132 5.07 -6.74 -5.40
N LYS A 133 6.35 -6.52 -5.71
CA LYS A 133 6.79 -6.15 -7.06
C LYS A 133 6.60 -7.27 -8.07
N ALA A 134 6.76 -8.53 -7.65
CA ALA A 134 6.48 -9.71 -8.47
C ALA A 134 4.97 -9.98 -8.69
N GLY A 135 4.08 -9.14 -8.09
CA GLY A 135 2.63 -9.28 -8.20
C GLY A 135 2.01 -10.36 -7.32
N ALA A 136 2.78 -10.95 -6.41
CA ALA A 136 2.38 -12.09 -5.61
C ALA A 136 1.74 -11.70 -4.27
N LYS A 137 0.91 -12.61 -3.73
CA LYS A 137 0.45 -12.60 -2.34
C LYS A 137 1.41 -13.40 -1.47
N MET A 138 1.75 -12.88 -0.30
CA MET A 138 2.61 -13.55 0.66
C MET A 138 1.80 -14.46 1.58
N ILE A 139 2.30 -15.69 1.79
CA ILE A 139 1.81 -16.62 2.81
C ILE A 139 2.97 -16.94 3.75
N ILE A 140 2.78 -16.75 5.03
CA ILE A 140 3.71 -17.18 6.07
C ILE A 140 3.33 -18.59 6.50
N TYR A 141 4.22 -19.53 6.26
CA TYR A 141 4.09 -20.89 6.81
C TYR A 141 4.59 -20.89 8.26
N ALA A 142 3.65 -20.85 9.19
CA ALA A 142 3.92 -20.98 10.62
C ALA A 142 4.11 -22.46 10.96
N THR A 143 5.37 -22.86 11.15
CA THR A 143 5.77 -24.25 11.38
C THR A 143 5.38 -24.73 12.77
N GLN A 144 5.39 -26.04 12.94
CA GLN A 144 5.19 -26.72 14.24
C GLN A 144 6.32 -26.44 15.23
N PRO A 145 6.08 -26.55 16.55
CA PRO A 145 7.12 -26.54 17.59
C PRO A 145 8.00 -27.79 17.57
N ASN A 146 8.96 -27.93 18.47
CA ASN A 146 9.60 -29.20 18.76
C ASN A 146 8.64 -30.11 19.53
N ASN A 147 8.67 -31.40 19.25
CA ASN A 147 7.77 -32.37 19.92
C ASN A 147 7.95 -32.47 21.46
N ILE A 148 9.14 -32.15 21.97
CA ILE A 148 9.49 -32.28 23.40
C ILE A 148 9.92 -30.94 24.03
N GLY A 149 9.56 -29.82 23.44
CA GLY A 149 10.08 -28.52 23.85
C GLY A 149 11.52 -28.28 23.43
N SER A 150 12.10 -27.19 23.85
CA SER A 150 13.49 -26.81 23.53
C SER A 150 14.03 -25.71 24.44
N THR A 151 15.37 -25.60 24.49
CA THR A 151 16.06 -24.48 25.16
C THR A 151 16.37 -23.39 24.13
N PHE A 152 16.10 -22.16 24.50
CA PHE A 152 16.37 -20.96 23.75
C PHE A 152 17.22 -19.98 24.56
N SER A 153 17.81 -18.98 23.89
CA SER A 153 18.63 -17.98 24.55
C SER A 153 18.31 -16.56 24.08
N VAL A 154 18.03 -15.68 25.03
CA VAL A 154 17.86 -14.24 24.77
C VAL A 154 18.79 -13.47 25.70
N ASN A 155 19.61 -12.58 25.13
CA ASN A 155 20.58 -11.76 25.87
C ASN A 155 21.46 -12.60 26.82
N SER A 156 21.98 -13.73 26.33
CA SER A 156 22.82 -14.69 27.08
C SER A 156 22.11 -15.42 28.26
N THR A 157 20.81 -15.27 28.41
CA THR A 157 20.02 -16.03 29.37
C THR A 157 19.32 -17.17 28.66
N SER A 158 19.62 -18.41 29.07
CA SER A 158 18.97 -19.61 28.54
C SER A 158 17.71 -19.97 29.34
N PHE A 159 16.67 -20.40 28.65
CA PHE A 159 15.41 -20.82 29.24
C PHE A 159 14.80 -21.96 28.41
N TYR A 160 14.16 -22.88 29.10
CA TYR A 160 13.44 -23.98 28.46
C TYR A 160 11.98 -23.57 28.22
N LEU A 161 11.46 -23.90 27.04
CA LEU A 161 10.06 -23.78 26.69
C LEU A 161 9.49 -25.15 26.35
N THR A 162 8.27 -25.42 26.81
CA THR A 162 7.49 -26.58 26.35
C THR A 162 7.06 -26.39 24.89
N ASP A 163 6.68 -27.48 24.23
CA ASP A 163 6.08 -27.46 22.89
C ASP A 163 4.92 -26.49 22.79
N LEU A 164 3.99 -26.50 23.74
CA LEU A 164 2.85 -25.57 23.76
C LEU A 164 3.29 -24.11 23.88
N GLN A 165 4.27 -23.81 24.75
CA GLN A 165 4.81 -22.45 24.88
C GLN A 165 5.50 -21.98 23.59
N ILE A 166 6.26 -22.87 22.95
CA ILE A 166 6.88 -22.59 21.66
C ILE A 166 5.79 -22.29 20.62
N GLU A 167 4.76 -23.14 20.50
CA GLU A 167 3.67 -22.95 19.55
C GLU A 167 2.97 -21.60 19.75
N GLN A 168 2.66 -21.23 20.98
CA GLN A 168 2.04 -19.93 21.29
C GLN A 168 2.90 -18.75 20.83
N ILE A 169 4.22 -18.83 21.01
CA ILE A 169 5.15 -17.79 20.57
C ILE A 169 5.24 -17.77 19.03
N LEU A 170 5.41 -18.92 18.39
CA LEU A 170 5.50 -19.03 16.92
C LEU A 170 4.25 -18.48 16.25
N THR A 171 3.10 -18.93 16.71
CA THR A 171 1.80 -18.49 16.18
C THR A 171 1.64 -16.98 16.36
N ARG A 172 1.80 -16.46 17.57
CA ARG A 172 1.71 -15.01 17.85
C ARG A 172 2.62 -14.19 16.94
N ASN A 173 3.91 -14.57 16.85
CA ASN A 173 4.89 -13.78 16.14
C ASN A 173 4.71 -13.85 14.60
N ASN A 174 4.36 -15.02 14.04
CA ASN A 174 4.02 -15.14 12.63
C ASN A 174 2.79 -14.30 12.26
N PHE A 175 1.74 -14.30 13.08
CA PHE A 175 0.56 -13.48 12.83
C PHE A 175 0.84 -11.98 12.97
N LYS A 176 1.64 -11.57 13.96
CA LYS A 176 2.07 -10.18 14.12
C LYS A 176 2.82 -9.70 12.87
N ILE A 177 3.79 -10.47 12.40
CA ILE A 177 4.56 -10.14 11.18
C ILE A 177 3.62 -10.11 9.96
N ALA A 178 2.79 -11.13 9.76
CA ALA A 178 1.86 -11.16 8.63
C ALA A 178 0.94 -9.95 8.60
N ASN A 179 0.44 -9.52 9.75
CA ASN A 179 -0.41 -8.35 9.86
C ASN A 179 0.27 -7.06 9.43
N ASN A 180 1.57 -6.89 9.73
CA ASN A 180 2.33 -5.71 9.35
C ASN A 180 2.57 -5.64 7.83
N TYR A 181 2.56 -6.78 7.14
CA TYR A 181 2.91 -6.91 5.72
C TYR A 181 1.79 -7.49 4.85
N GLU A 182 0.53 -7.40 5.27
CA GLU A 182 -0.64 -7.88 4.51
C GLU A 182 -0.54 -9.36 4.09
N GLY A 183 0.21 -10.16 4.86
CA GLY A 183 0.41 -11.58 4.60
C GLY A 183 -0.72 -12.45 5.17
N LEU A 184 -0.90 -13.63 4.58
CA LEU A 184 -1.75 -14.67 5.14
C LEU A 184 -0.89 -15.63 5.98
N VAL A 185 -1.45 -16.24 7.03
CA VAL A 185 -0.75 -17.24 7.85
C VAL A 185 -1.36 -18.62 7.67
N ALA A 186 -0.52 -19.58 7.29
CA ALA A 186 -0.84 -21.02 7.32
C ALA A 186 -0.33 -21.57 8.66
N ALA A 187 -1.21 -21.65 9.68
CA ALA A 187 -0.87 -22.05 11.05
C ALA A 187 -0.85 -23.58 11.16
N SER A 188 0.27 -24.20 10.85
CA SER A 188 0.42 -25.66 10.93
C SER A 188 0.68 -26.15 12.36
N GLY A 189 1.38 -25.38 13.18
CA GLY A 189 1.76 -25.78 14.52
C GLY A 189 0.56 -26.13 15.41
N THR A 190 -0.47 -25.29 15.40
CA THR A 190 -1.73 -25.55 16.14
C THR A 190 -2.37 -26.88 15.72
N ASN A 191 -2.35 -27.21 14.42
CA ASN A 191 -2.88 -28.48 13.93
C ASN A 191 -2.05 -29.67 14.42
N PHE A 192 -0.72 -29.53 14.49
CA PHE A 192 0.17 -30.55 15.06
C PHE A 192 -0.17 -30.81 16.54
N MET A 193 -0.32 -29.76 17.35
CA MET A 193 -0.68 -29.89 18.77
C MET A 193 -2.00 -30.64 18.95
N ARG A 194 -2.99 -30.38 18.09
CA ARG A 194 -4.29 -31.07 18.15
C ARG A 194 -4.18 -32.55 17.78
N VAL A 195 -3.49 -32.87 16.69
CA VAL A 195 -3.32 -34.28 16.29
C VAL A 195 -2.57 -35.04 17.40
N MET A 196 -1.51 -34.47 17.97
CA MET A 196 -0.76 -35.10 19.04
C MET A 196 -1.60 -35.33 20.31
N ALA A 197 -2.53 -34.44 20.62
CA ALA A 197 -3.41 -34.56 21.77
C ALA A 197 -4.55 -35.56 21.54
N ASP A 198 -5.19 -35.48 20.38
CA ASP A 198 -6.45 -36.20 20.09
C ASP A 198 -6.22 -37.52 19.35
N TYR A 199 -5.11 -37.65 18.60
CA TYR A 199 -4.76 -38.82 17.77
C TYR A 199 -3.28 -39.19 17.92
N PRO A 200 -2.84 -39.62 19.13
CA PRO A 200 -1.42 -39.87 19.44
C PRO A 200 -0.80 -41.03 18.61
N ASP A 201 -1.62 -41.89 18.02
CA ASP A 201 -1.17 -42.96 17.12
C ASP A 201 -0.69 -42.46 15.77
N ILE A 202 -1.06 -41.24 15.36
CA ILE A 202 -0.57 -40.61 14.12
C ILE A 202 0.77 -39.95 14.41
N THR A 203 1.85 -40.57 13.99
CA THR A 203 3.21 -40.05 14.18
C THR A 203 3.48 -38.87 13.23
N LEU A 204 3.57 -37.64 13.77
CA LEU A 204 3.82 -36.43 13.00
C LEU A 204 5.29 -36.05 12.91
N TYR A 205 6.12 -36.47 13.87
CA TYR A 205 7.54 -36.14 13.94
C TYR A 205 8.42 -37.36 13.69
N ARG A 206 9.57 -37.10 13.10
CA ARG A 206 10.65 -38.08 13.00
C ARG A 206 11.30 -38.32 14.36
N THR A 207 12.21 -39.28 14.42
CA THR A 207 12.94 -39.65 15.67
C THR A 207 13.78 -38.51 16.24
N ASP A 208 14.07 -37.47 15.45
CA ASP A 208 14.77 -36.26 15.92
C ASP A 208 13.86 -35.27 16.69
N ASN A 209 12.57 -35.55 16.81
CA ASN A 209 11.56 -34.69 17.46
C ASN A 209 11.47 -33.26 16.89
N LEU A 210 11.93 -33.07 15.66
CA LEU A 210 12.09 -31.80 15.01
C LEU A 210 11.41 -31.74 13.65
N HIS A 211 11.80 -32.66 12.76
CA HIS A 211 11.33 -32.68 11.40
C HIS A 211 10.05 -33.50 11.24
N PRO A 212 9.18 -33.11 10.31
CA PRO A 212 7.93 -33.81 10.10
C PRO A 212 8.14 -35.16 9.40
N THR A 213 7.28 -36.14 9.72
CA THR A 213 7.04 -37.32 8.88
C THR A 213 6.26 -36.93 7.62
N VAL A 214 5.94 -37.91 6.76
CA VAL A 214 5.04 -37.68 5.62
C VAL A 214 3.67 -37.17 6.10
N ALA A 215 3.10 -37.75 7.17
CA ALA A 215 1.86 -37.31 7.77
C ALA A 215 1.96 -35.85 8.28
N GLY A 216 3.07 -35.51 8.94
CA GLY A 216 3.33 -34.14 9.38
C GLY A 216 3.44 -33.14 8.22
N SER A 217 4.16 -33.49 7.15
CA SER A 217 4.27 -32.62 5.96
C SER A 217 2.94 -32.49 5.21
N TYR A 218 2.13 -33.56 5.19
CA TYR A 218 0.78 -33.51 4.64
C TYR A 218 -0.11 -32.55 5.46
N LEU A 219 -0.10 -32.68 6.77
CA LEU A 219 -0.82 -31.78 7.68
C LEU A 219 -0.39 -30.32 7.51
N ALA A 220 0.91 -30.09 7.24
CA ALA A 220 1.43 -28.73 7.00
C ALA A 220 0.99 -28.16 5.64
N ALA A 221 0.86 -28.98 4.61
CA ALA A 221 0.42 -28.56 3.28
C ALA A 221 -1.07 -28.15 3.25
N CYS A 222 -1.90 -28.79 4.05
CA CYS A 222 -3.36 -28.53 4.09
C CYS A 222 -3.72 -27.08 4.42
N PRO A 223 -3.19 -26.44 5.50
CA PRO A 223 -3.51 -25.02 5.77
C PRO A 223 -2.91 -24.07 4.74
N ILE A 224 -1.78 -24.41 4.07
CA ILE A 224 -1.25 -23.61 2.97
C ILE A 224 -2.24 -23.65 1.79
N TYR A 225 -2.74 -24.82 1.43
CA TYR A 225 -3.78 -25.00 0.43
C TYR A 225 -5.03 -24.20 0.75
N TYR A 226 -5.52 -24.32 1.97
CA TYR A 226 -6.69 -23.56 2.42
C TYR A 226 -6.50 -22.05 2.31
N ARG A 227 -5.35 -21.54 2.74
CA ARG A 227 -5.06 -20.08 2.69
C ARG A 227 -4.95 -19.53 1.27
N MET A 228 -4.44 -20.34 0.33
CA MET A 228 -4.37 -19.94 -1.07
C MET A 228 -5.72 -19.88 -1.75
N PHE A 229 -6.52 -20.93 -1.59
CA PHE A 229 -7.69 -21.16 -2.43
C PHE A 229 -9.02 -21.00 -1.70
N ASN A 230 -8.99 -20.82 -0.38
CA ASN A 230 -10.18 -20.78 0.48
C ASN A 230 -11.10 -22.00 0.28
N LYS A 231 -10.49 -23.17 0.05
CA LYS A 231 -11.16 -24.46 -0.11
C LYS A 231 -10.78 -25.39 1.02
N SER A 232 -11.75 -26.20 1.49
CA SER A 232 -11.50 -27.24 2.47
C SER A 232 -10.59 -28.32 1.91
N PRO A 233 -9.56 -28.78 2.61
CA PRO A 233 -8.80 -29.96 2.23
C PRO A 233 -9.55 -31.27 2.53
N TYR A 234 -10.67 -31.23 3.26
CA TYR A 234 -11.41 -32.43 3.69
C TYR A 234 -12.00 -33.19 2.52
N GLY A 235 -11.73 -34.49 2.48
CA GLY A 235 -12.16 -35.39 1.40
C GLY A 235 -11.25 -35.38 0.19
N ASN A 236 -10.11 -34.64 0.24
CA ASN A 236 -9.14 -34.63 -0.86
C ASN A 236 -8.51 -36.03 -1.07
N GLN A 237 -8.44 -36.46 -2.32
CA GLN A 237 -8.03 -37.83 -2.69
C GLN A 237 -6.51 -37.97 -2.87
N PHE A 238 -5.72 -36.89 -2.75
CA PHE A 238 -4.27 -36.96 -2.84
C PHE A 238 -3.67 -37.40 -1.50
N LEU A 239 -3.06 -38.60 -1.45
CA LEU A 239 -2.58 -39.23 -0.23
C LEU A 239 -1.10 -39.64 -0.30
N THR A 240 -0.37 -39.16 -1.31
CA THR A 240 1.03 -39.58 -1.52
C THR A 240 2.00 -38.45 -1.22
N GLY A 241 3.13 -38.78 -0.63
CA GLY A 241 4.27 -37.89 -0.44
C GLY A 241 5.57 -38.69 -0.57
N SER A 242 6.67 -38.01 -0.92
CA SER A 242 8.00 -38.64 -0.89
C SER A 242 8.61 -38.53 0.52
N GLN A 243 9.43 -39.54 0.89
CA GLN A 243 10.18 -39.46 2.12
C GLN A 243 11.57 -38.91 1.83
N TYR A 244 11.99 -37.88 2.54
CA TYR A 244 13.19 -37.10 2.24
C TYR A 244 14.48 -37.92 2.20
N ASP A 245 14.66 -38.91 3.09
CA ASP A 245 15.90 -39.69 3.23
C ASP A 245 16.01 -40.86 2.26
N THR A 246 14.98 -41.09 1.48
CA THR A 246 14.98 -42.18 0.49
C THR A 246 14.36 -41.67 -0.79
N ASP A 247 15.15 -41.07 -1.65
CA ASP A 247 14.76 -40.45 -2.92
C ASP A 247 13.82 -41.27 -3.82
N LYS A 248 13.35 -42.42 -3.38
CA LYS A 248 12.59 -43.38 -4.18
C LYS A 248 11.36 -43.98 -3.51
N LEU A 249 11.10 -43.72 -2.25
CA LEU A 249 9.94 -44.30 -1.57
C LEU A 249 8.80 -43.27 -1.50
N ILE A 250 7.84 -43.42 -2.38
CA ILE A 250 6.54 -42.78 -2.26
C ILE A 250 5.77 -43.56 -1.18
N SER A 251 5.73 -43.05 0.05
CA SER A 251 4.88 -43.63 1.07
C SER A 251 3.48 -43.04 0.92
N LYS A 252 2.51 -43.93 0.74
CA LYS A 252 1.11 -43.57 0.73
C LYS A 252 0.62 -43.41 2.16
N LEU A 253 0.07 -42.26 2.47
CA LEU A 253 -0.63 -42.03 3.74
C LEU A 253 -1.88 -42.91 3.77
N ALA A 254 -2.21 -43.52 4.93
CA ALA A 254 -3.45 -44.24 5.10
C ALA A 254 -4.66 -43.29 4.93
N MET A 255 -5.74 -43.77 4.31
CA MET A 255 -6.91 -42.93 4.06
C MET A 255 -7.51 -42.39 5.35
N ASP A 256 -7.62 -43.22 6.37
CA ASP A 256 -8.21 -42.82 7.66
C ASP A 256 -7.35 -41.75 8.35
N ASP A 257 -6.02 -41.92 8.36
CA ASP A 257 -5.12 -40.90 8.88
C ASP A 257 -5.23 -39.60 8.07
N ALA A 258 -5.26 -39.70 6.73
CA ALA A 258 -5.41 -38.53 5.87
C ALA A 258 -6.70 -37.78 6.14
N LEU A 259 -7.83 -38.49 6.29
CA LEU A 259 -9.12 -37.87 6.61
C LEU A 259 -9.08 -37.14 7.96
N ILE A 260 -8.44 -37.74 8.98
CA ILE A 260 -8.23 -37.09 10.28
C ILE A 260 -7.39 -35.82 10.12
N LEU A 261 -6.26 -35.90 9.43
CA LEU A 261 -5.38 -34.74 9.20
C LEU A 261 -6.10 -33.62 8.41
N GLN A 262 -6.83 -33.99 7.39
CA GLN A 262 -7.65 -33.05 6.61
C GLN A 262 -8.75 -32.41 7.45
N GLN A 263 -9.43 -33.20 8.28
CA GLN A 263 -10.48 -32.73 9.19
C GLN A 263 -9.91 -31.75 10.21
N ILE A 264 -8.77 -32.06 10.83
CA ILE A 264 -8.10 -31.16 11.77
C ILE A 264 -7.68 -29.86 11.07
N ALA A 265 -7.13 -29.97 9.85
CA ALA A 265 -6.74 -28.79 9.07
C ALA A 265 -7.93 -27.96 8.57
N ASP A 266 -9.09 -28.56 8.41
CA ASP A 266 -10.34 -27.90 8.03
C ASP A 266 -11.14 -27.39 9.23
N GLY A 267 -10.93 -27.94 10.42
CA GLY A 267 -11.56 -27.47 11.66
C GLY A 267 -11.26 -25.99 11.89
N ARG A 268 -12.32 -25.17 11.88
CA ARG A 268 -12.21 -23.72 11.86
C ARG A 268 -12.98 -23.10 12.98
N LEU A 269 -12.29 -22.21 13.66
CA LEU A 269 -12.96 -21.14 14.36
C LEU A 269 -13.10 -19.98 13.36
N LEU A 270 -14.32 -19.68 12.92
CA LEU A 270 -14.59 -18.59 11.99
C LEU A 270 -14.90 -17.32 12.78
N ILE A 271 -14.20 -16.26 12.46
CA ILE A 271 -14.50 -14.94 12.96
C ILE A 271 -15.35 -14.17 11.95
N ASN A 272 -16.34 -13.42 12.43
CA ASN A 272 -17.26 -12.65 11.56
C ASN A 272 -16.52 -11.63 10.68
N THR A 273 -15.33 -11.22 11.08
CA THR A 273 -14.55 -10.21 10.36
C THR A 273 -13.05 -10.44 10.61
N HIS A 274 -12.27 -10.61 9.53
CA HIS A 274 -10.81 -10.77 9.62
C HIS A 274 -10.06 -9.44 9.65
N TYR A 275 -10.70 -8.36 9.26
CA TYR A 275 -10.13 -7.02 9.25
C TYR A 275 -11.23 -5.97 9.49
N THR A 276 -11.04 -5.12 10.47
CA THR A 276 -11.95 -4.04 10.81
C THR A 276 -11.17 -2.73 10.94
N THR A 277 -11.67 -1.67 10.32
CA THR A 277 -11.19 -0.31 10.56
C THR A 277 -12.16 0.39 11.51
N ILE A 278 -11.64 0.95 12.59
CA ILE A 278 -12.43 1.65 13.60
C ILE A 278 -11.69 2.90 14.06
N ASN A 279 -12.44 3.93 14.46
CA ASN A 279 -11.82 5.13 15.01
C ASN A 279 -11.48 4.95 16.49
N LYS A 280 -10.39 5.54 16.91
CA LYS A 280 -9.99 5.63 18.31
C LYS A 280 -11.14 6.13 19.18
N GLY A 281 -11.34 5.47 20.32
CA GLY A 281 -12.42 5.72 21.26
C GLY A 281 -13.74 5.02 20.95
N GLN A 282 -13.88 4.39 19.78
CA GLN A 282 -15.08 3.62 19.44
C GLN A 282 -14.97 2.16 19.92
N SER A 283 -16.13 1.56 20.16
CA SER A 283 -16.27 0.15 20.53
C SER A 283 -17.03 -0.60 19.45
N SER A 284 -16.77 -1.90 19.33
CA SER A 284 -17.47 -2.83 18.45
C SER A 284 -17.40 -4.24 19.03
N LYS A 285 -17.95 -5.22 18.34
CA LYS A 285 -17.98 -6.60 18.77
C LYS A 285 -17.51 -7.54 17.66
N LEU A 286 -16.62 -8.44 18.02
CA LEU A 286 -16.27 -9.60 17.21
C LEU A 286 -17.09 -10.79 17.69
N THR A 287 -17.50 -11.63 16.76
CA THR A 287 -18.11 -12.93 17.03
C THR A 287 -17.31 -14.01 16.34
N ALA A 288 -17.13 -15.12 17.00
CA ALA A 288 -16.52 -16.29 16.42
C ALA A 288 -17.48 -17.47 16.54
N THR A 289 -17.54 -18.27 15.48
CA THR A 289 -18.37 -19.46 15.41
C THR A 289 -17.49 -20.63 15.03
N PHE A 290 -17.67 -21.74 15.74
CA PHE A 290 -17.07 -23.00 15.36
C PHE A 290 -17.89 -23.60 14.21
N THR A 291 -17.23 -23.96 13.10
CA THR A 291 -17.85 -24.76 12.05
C THR A 291 -17.22 -26.14 12.07
N ALA A 292 -18.03 -27.15 12.38
CA ALA A 292 -17.69 -28.52 12.03
C ALA A 292 -17.65 -28.64 10.50
N ASN A 293 -16.83 -29.57 9.99
CA ASN A 293 -16.71 -29.80 8.56
C ASN A 293 -18.05 -30.16 7.91
N ALA A 294 -18.12 -30.08 6.57
CA ALA A 294 -19.31 -30.16 5.75
C ALA A 294 -20.13 -31.48 5.85
N LYS A 295 -19.73 -32.44 6.64
CA LYS A 295 -20.45 -33.70 6.89
C LYS A 295 -20.93 -33.74 8.34
N ASN A 296 -21.85 -32.88 8.76
CA ASN A 296 -22.75 -33.00 9.94
C ASN A 296 -22.32 -33.91 11.12
N GLU A 297 -21.09 -34.29 11.24
CA GLU A 297 -20.55 -34.95 12.41
C GLU A 297 -20.25 -33.86 13.42
N THR A 298 -21.17 -33.68 14.32
CA THR A 298 -20.98 -32.94 15.55
C THR A 298 -19.74 -33.49 16.23
N LEU A 299 -18.66 -32.71 16.24
CA LEU A 299 -17.60 -32.86 17.22
C LEU A 299 -18.22 -32.47 18.58
N THR A 300 -19.04 -33.36 19.14
CA THR A 300 -19.92 -33.13 20.29
C THR A 300 -19.17 -32.94 21.59
N ASP A 301 -17.85 -33.15 21.62
CA ASP A 301 -17.07 -33.14 22.86
C ASP A 301 -16.29 -31.85 23.10
N TYR A 302 -16.31 -30.90 22.17
CA TYR A 302 -15.64 -29.61 22.40
C TYR A 302 -16.62 -28.64 23.06
N LYS A 303 -16.48 -28.47 24.38
CA LYS A 303 -17.11 -27.35 25.08
C LYS A 303 -16.61 -26.04 24.46
N ASN A 304 -17.50 -25.40 23.73
CA ASN A 304 -17.19 -24.24 22.88
C ASN A 304 -17.03 -22.94 23.69
N ASN A 305 -16.20 -22.96 24.72
CA ASN A 305 -15.80 -21.71 25.37
C ASN A 305 -14.83 -20.97 24.47
N ILE A 306 -15.28 -19.89 23.88
CA ILE A 306 -14.44 -19.00 23.10
C ILE A 306 -13.91 -17.92 24.02
N ILE A 307 -12.59 -17.86 24.17
CA ILE A 307 -11.89 -16.85 24.96
C ILE A 307 -11.24 -15.87 23.98
N TRP A 308 -11.45 -14.59 24.25
CA TRP A 308 -10.89 -13.50 23.46
C TRP A 308 -9.69 -12.87 24.14
N ASP A 309 -8.67 -12.53 23.35
CA ASP A 309 -7.51 -11.79 23.81
C ASP A 309 -7.01 -10.81 22.73
N SER A 310 -6.19 -9.85 23.14
CA SER A 310 -5.57 -8.88 22.26
C SER A 310 -4.05 -8.94 22.40
N THR A 311 -3.32 -8.81 21.28
CA THR A 311 -1.85 -8.73 21.29
C THR A 311 -1.32 -7.49 22.02
N ASP A 312 -2.16 -6.46 22.16
CA ASP A 312 -1.84 -5.24 22.91
C ASP A 312 -3.13 -4.66 23.51
N LEU A 313 -3.36 -4.94 24.78
CA LEU A 313 -4.51 -4.44 25.53
C LEU A 313 -4.49 -2.92 25.76
N ALA A 314 -3.33 -2.28 25.64
CA ALA A 314 -3.22 -0.82 25.67
C ALA A 314 -3.65 -0.17 24.35
N GLY A 315 -3.60 -0.93 23.25
CA GLY A 315 -4.07 -0.50 21.94
C GLY A 315 -5.54 -0.81 21.68
N VAL A 316 -5.94 -2.07 21.99
CA VAL A 316 -7.32 -2.55 21.88
C VAL A 316 -7.66 -3.35 23.13
N SER A 317 -8.53 -2.81 23.95
CA SER A 317 -9.12 -3.54 25.10
C SER A 317 -10.23 -4.45 24.59
N ILE A 318 -10.28 -5.71 25.07
CA ILE A 318 -11.31 -6.66 24.69
C ILE A 318 -11.88 -7.39 25.90
N ASN A 319 -13.19 -7.58 25.90
CA ASN A 319 -13.85 -8.44 26.87
C ASN A 319 -13.61 -9.91 26.50
N LYS A 320 -12.95 -10.63 27.39
CA LYS A 320 -12.52 -12.03 27.17
C LYS A 320 -13.66 -13.00 26.89
N LEU A 321 -14.88 -12.71 27.36
CA LEU A 321 -16.01 -13.61 27.22
C LEU A 321 -16.96 -13.21 26.09
N THR A 322 -17.10 -11.90 25.81
CA THR A 322 -18.11 -11.40 24.89
C THR A 322 -17.56 -11.03 23.52
N GLY A 323 -16.24 -10.83 23.38
CA GLY A 323 -15.62 -10.33 22.17
C GLY A 323 -15.90 -8.84 21.88
N GLU A 324 -16.50 -8.12 22.84
CA GLU A 324 -16.64 -6.66 22.76
C GLU A 324 -15.29 -6.00 22.96
N PHE A 325 -14.93 -5.08 22.09
CA PHE A 325 -13.64 -4.40 22.14
C PHE A 325 -13.77 -2.89 22.00
N THR A 326 -12.79 -2.19 22.56
CA THR A 326 -12.67 -0.73 22.44
C THR A 326 -11.30 -0.37 21.91
N ALA A 327 -11.28 0.48 20.88
CA ALA A 327 -10.07 0.98 20.24
C ALA A 327 -9.48 2.13 21.08
N LEU A 328 -8.34 1.92 21.73
CA LEU A 328 -7.75 2.87 22.69
C LEU A 328 -6.64 3.72 22.08
N LYS A 329 -5.84 3.16 21.17
CA LYS A 329 -4.68 3.82 20.57
C LYS A 329 -4.60 3.52 19.08
N THR A 330 -4.16 4.49 18.28
CA THR A 330 -3.95 4.33 16.84
C THR A 330 -2.90 3.25 16.54
N GLY A 331 -3.15 2.46 15.52
CA GLY A 331 -2.27 1.36 15.12
C GLY A 331 -3.05 0.14 14.61
N LYS A 332 -2.32 -0.90 14.25
CA LYS A 332 -2.90 -2.19 13.89
C LYS A 332 -2.68 -3.19 15.02
N TYR A 333 -3.74 -3.79 15.49
CA TYR A 333 -3.75 -4.73 16.59
C TYR A 333 -4.39 -6.05 16.16
N GLN A 334 -3.92 -7.15 16.71
CA GLN A 334 -4.59 -8.42 16.53
C GLN A 334 -5.41 -8.77 17.75
N VAL A 335 -6.63 -9.19 17.49
CA VAL A 335 -7.52 -9.82 18.45
C VAL A 335 -7.62 -11.29 18.10
N MET A 336 -7.48 -12.15 19.09
CA MET A 336 -7.57 -13.61 19.00
C MET A 336 -8.87 -14.09 19.61
N ALA A 337 -9.49 -15.09 18.98
CA ALA A 337 -10.43 -15.96 19.63
C ALA A 337 -9.80 -17.36 19.73
N THR A 338 -9.85 -17.96 20.90
CA THR A 338 -9.29 -19.28 21.19
C THR A 338 -10.37 -20.17 21.79
N THR A 339 -10.45 -21.44 21.38
CA THR A 339 -11.29 -22.45 22.03
C THR A 339 -10.48 -23.24 23.06
N ASP A 340 -11.17 -23.93 23.97
CA ASP A 340 -10.56 -24.86 24.92
C ASP A 340 -9.76 -25.99 24.23
N SER A 341 -10.14 -26.33 22.99
CA SER A 341 -9.45 -27.29 22.14
C SER A 341 -8.22 -26.74 21.41
N GLY A 342 -7.85 -25.48 21.66
CA GLY A 342 -6.67 -24.86 21.04
C GLY A 342 -6.87 -24.34 19.63
N LEU A 343 -8.10 -24.30 19.10
CA LEU A 343 -8.38 -23.59 17.83
C LEU A 343 -8.24 -22.09 18.02
N ILE A 344 -7.57 -21.44 17.09
CA ILE A 344 -7.33 -20.00 17.14
C ILE A 344 -7.78 -19.37 15.83
N CYS A 345 -8.47 -18.24 15.94
CA CYS A 345 -8.68 -17.34 14.80
C CYS A 345 -8.34 -15.90 15.19
N TYR A 346 -8.09 -15.09 14.18
CA TYR A 346 -7.60 -13.71 14.36
C TYR A 346 -8.41 -12.72 13.55
N SER A 347 -8.58 -11.54 14.15
CA SER A 347 -9.02 -10.33 13.46
C SER A 347 -8.00 -9.24 13.63
N THR A 348 -7.74 -8.50 12.57
CA THR A 348 -6.93 -7.28 12.62
C THR A 348 -7.83 -6.09 12.85
N ILE A 349 -7.57 -5.33 13.89
CA ILE A 349 -8.23 -4.08 14.21
C ILE A 349 -7.30 -2.93 13.83
N ASP A 350 -7.64 -2.20 12.76
CA ASP A 350 -6.90 -1.04 12.30
C ASP A 350 -7.52 0.23 12.90
N VAL A 351 -6.93 0.71 13.98
CA VAL A 351 -7.42 1.88 14.72
C VAL A 351 -6.92 3.15 14.07
N LYS A 352 -7.85 3.95 13.59
CA LYS A 352 -7.60 5.24 12.96
C LYS A 352 -7.95 6.41 13.88
N GLN A 353 -7.28 7.52 13.68
CA GLN A 353 -7.64 8.81 14.22
C GLN A 353 -7.79 9.77 13.03
N PRO A 354 -9.03 9.98 12.54
CA PRO A 354 -9.24 10.95 11.47
C PRO A 354 -8.83 12.35 11.90
N ALA A 355 -8.33 13.13 10.96
CA ALA A 355 -8.10 14.54 11.20
C ALA A 355 -9.44 15.27 11.45
N THR A 356 -9.44 16.18 12.41
CA THR A 356 -10.55 17.11 12.69
C THR A 356 -10.24 18.52 12.22
N SER A 357 -8.97 18.79 11.91
CA SER A 357 -8.52 20.07 11.35
C SER A 357 -7.36 19.88 10.38
N LEU A 358 -7.27 20.79 9.42
CA LEU A 358 -6.15 20.92 8.48
C LEU A 358 -5.88 22.41 8.28
N THR A 359 -4.64 22.82 8.41
CA THR A 359 -4.20 24.19 8.10
C THR A 359 -3.00 24.17 7.17
N ILE A 360 -2.85 25.22 6.38
CA ILE A 360 -1.65 25.52 5.60
C ILE A 360 -1.04 26.80 6.17
N LYS A 361 0.24 26.77 6.57
CA LYS A 361 0.89 27.88 7.31
C LYS A 361 1.18 29.09 6.44
N GLU A 362 1.37 28.90 5.14
CA GLU A 362 1.65 29.98 4.20
C GLU A 362 0.39 30.82 3.91
N ASP A 363 0.60 32.00 3.34
CA ASP A 363 -0.46 32.92 2.98
C ASP A 363 -1.50 32.28 2.06
N LYS A 364 -2.80 32.49 2.35
CA LYS A 364 -3.92 32.02 1.52
C LYS A 364 -3.80 32.45 0.05
N ILE A 365 -3.08 33.54 -0.21
CA ILE A 365 -2.79 34.04 -1.56
C ILE A 365 -1.30 34.27 -1.71
N LEU A 366 -0.59 33.30 -2.23
CA LEU A 366 0.83 33.41 -2.54
C LEU A 366 1.05 34.16 -3.86
N LYS A 367 1.85 35.23 -3.83
CA LYS A 367 2.15 36.07 -5.01
C LYS A 367 3.60 35.82 -5.45
N VAL A 368 3.79 35.20 -6.60
CA VAL A 368 5.09 34.78 -7.12
C VAL A 368 5.28 35.15 -8.60
N VAL A 369 6.44 34.87 -9.15
CA VAL A 369 6.73 35.00 -10.60
C VAL A 369 7.04 33.62 -11.20
N LYS A 370 6.96 33.52 -12.52
CA LYS A 370 7.37 32.29 -13.26
C LYS A 370 8.76 31.84 -12.86
N GLY A 371 8.90 30.54 -12.56
CA GLY A 371 10.14 29.89 -12.14
C GLY A 371 10.29 29.81 -10.62
N TYR A 372 9.34 30.34 -9.85
CA TYR A 372 9.32 30.16 -8.41
C TYR A 372 9.03 28.68 -8.08
N SER A 373 9.80 28.15 -7.12
CA SER A 373 9.54 26.89 -6.44
C SER A 373 9.43 27.15 -4.96
N GLY A 374 8.47 26.50 -4.30
CA GLY A 374 8.21 26.63 -2.88
C GLY A 374 7.56 25.38 -2.33
N HIS A 375 7.29 25.39 -1.04
CA HIS A 375 6.66 24.29 -0.32
C HIS A 375 5.51 24.83 0.53
N TYR A 376 4.41 24.08 0.63
CA TYR A 376 3.35 24.32 1.57
C TYR A 376 3.54 23.46 2.82
N THR A 377 3.62 24.11 3.97
CA THR A 377 3.70 23.46 5.28
C THR A 377 2.30 23.26 5.82
N THR A 378 1.96 22.05 6.19
CA THR A 378 0.64 21.72 6.74
C THR A 378 0.72 21.32 8.19
N GLU A 379 -0.37 21.55 8.90
CA GLU A 379 -0.60 21.09 10.27
C GLU A 379 -1.99 20.49 10.35
N MET A 380 -2.09 19.30 10.94
CA MET A 380 -3.34 18.59 11.16
C MET A 380 -3.56 18.37 12.65
N GLY A 381 -4.79 18.38 13.08
CA GLY A 381 -5.19 18.00 14.43
C GLY A 381 -6.21 16.87 14.40
N PRO A 382 -6.21 16.00 15.41
CA PRO A 382 -5.26 15.91 16.51
C PRO A 382 -3.86 15.43 16.07
N SER A 383 -2.85 15.59 16.93
CA SER A 383 -1.43 15.29 16.59
C SER A 383 -1.18 13.81 16.29
N ASP A 384 -2.01 12.90 16.79
CA ASP A 384 -1.98 11.46 16.53
C ASP A 384 -2.86 11.05 15.35
N THR A 385 -3.27 12.00 14.49
CA THR A 385 -4.07 11.69 13.29
C THR A 385 -3.35 10.72 12.36
N THR A 386 -4.11 9.77 11.83
CA THR A 386 -3.64 8.79 10.83
C THR A 386 -3.85 9.24 9.39
N ASP A 387 -4.46 10.42 9.21
CA ASP A 387 -4.73 10.95 7.88
C ASP A 387 -3.46 11.28 7.12
N LYS A 388 -3.54 11.09 5.81
CA LYS A 388 -2.53 11.54 4.84
C LYS A 388 -3.11 12.69 4.03
N ILE A 389 -2.22 13.54 3.52
CA ILE A 389 -2.62 14.69 2.70
C ILE A 389 -2.37 14.36 1.23
N THR A 390 -3.37 14.66 0.40
CA THR A 390 -3.26 14.68 -1.05
C THR A 390 -3.35 16.11 -1.56
N TRP A 391 -2.53 16.44 -2.57
CA TRP A 391 -2.45 17.76 -3.14
C TRP A 391 -2.97 17.78 -4.57
N LYS A 392 -3.73 18.81 -4.91
CA LYS A 392 -4.23 19.00 -6.27
C LYS A 392 -4.15 20.48 -6.68
N SER A 393 -3.66 20.73 -7.90
CA SER A 393 -3.79 22.01 -8.59
C SER A 393 -4.93 21.92 -9.61
N ASP A 394 -5.78 22.93 -9.69
CA ASP A 394 -6.82 23.03 -10.72
C ASP A 394 -6.24 23.41 -12.09
N LEU A 395 -5.05 24.07 -12.10
CA LEU A 395 -4.35 24.46 -13.32
C LEU A 395 -2.85 24.10 -13.25
N PRO A 396 -2.48 22.79 -13.41
CA PRO A 396 -1.10 22.34 -13.29
C PRO A 396 -0.14 22.96 -14.33
N SER A 397 -0.69 23.46 -15.44
CA SER A 397 0.07 24.21 -16.46
C SER A 397 0.50 25.61 -15.99
N VAL A 398 -0.19 26.18 -14.99
CA VAL A 398 0.13 27.46 -14.36
C VAL A 398 1.01 27.24 -13.14
N VAL A 399 0.54 26.37 -12.22
CA VAL A 399 1.29 25.95 -11.04
C VAL A 399 1.08 24.46 -10.84
N SER A 400 2.13 23.67 -10.84
CA SER A 400 2.07 22.27 -10.43
C SER A 400 2.33 22.14 -8.93
N VAL A 401 1.74 21.12 -8.33
CA VAL A 401 2.03 20.67 -6.96
C VAL A 401 2.29 19.16 -6.99
N ASN A 402 3.26 18.68 -6.21
CA ASN A 402 3.53 17.26 -6.05
C ASN A 402 2.90 16.70 -4.76
N SER A 403 3.05 15.39 -4.53
CA SER A 403 2.51 14.70 -3.34
C SER A 403 3.01 15.27 -2.01
N ASN A 404 4.18 15.88 -2.00
CA ASN A 404 4.79 16.46 -0.80
C ASN A 404 4.44 17.94 -0.58
N GLY A 405 3.55 18.53 -1.39
CA GLY A 405 3.17 19.93 -1.26
C GLY A 405 4.16 20.94 -1.89
N ASN A 406 5.17 20.46 -2.64
CA ASN A 406 6.07 21.34 -3.38
C ASN A 406 5.37 21.89 -4.60
N ILE A 407 5.40 23.20 -4.77
CA ILE A 407 4.79 23.92 -5.90
C ILE A 407 5.84 24.48 -6.85
N THR A 408 5.49 24.52 -8.14
CA THR A 408 6.32 25.16 -9.18
C THR A 408 5.47 26.04 -10.07
N ALA A 409 5.81 27.34 -10.15
CA ALA A 409 5.13 28.31 -10.98
C ALA A 409 5.67 28.27 -12.43
N LYS A 410 4.86 27.74 -13.36
CA LYS A 410 5.23 27.47 -14.75
C LYS A 410 4.81 28.57 -15.72
N LYS A 411 3.66 29.22 -15.49
CA LYS A 411 3.08 30.20 -16.40
C LYS A 411 2.37 31.29 -15.62
N VAL A 412 2.28 32.51 -16.19
CA VAL A 412 1.49 33.61 -15.61
C VAL A 412 0.03 33.20 -15.56
N GLY A 413 -0.59 33.34 -14.38
CA GLY A 413 -1.97 32.93 -14.16
C GLY A 413 -2.29 32.83 -12.67
N ILE A 414 -3.46 32.33 -12.36
CA ILE A 414 -3.90 32.01 -11.00
C ILE A 414 -4.25 30.54 -10.97
N ALA A 415 -3.69 29.81 -10.04
CA ALA A 415 -4.04 28.42 -9.77
C ALA A 415 -4.56 28.29 -8.35
N LYS A 416 -5.55 27.42 -8.18
CA LYS A 416 -6.07 26.97 -6.89
C LYS A 416 -5.34 25.69 -6.49
N ILE A 417 -4.69 25.70 -5.35
CA ILE A 417 -4.04 24.53 -4.76
C ILE A 417 -4.93 24.05 -3.62
N THR A 418 -5.30 22.78 -3.66
CA THR A 418 -6.15 22.14 -2.66
C THR A 418 -5.35 21.05 -1.95
N ALA A 419 -5.28 21.12 -0.64
CA ALA A 419 -4.88 20.02 0.24
C ALA A 419 -6.14 19.31 0.71
N THR A 420 -6.14 17.98 0.68
CA THR A 420 -7.27 17.15 1.14
C THR A 420 -6.73 16.04 2.03
N THR A 421 -7.29 15.89 3.23
CA THR A 421 -6.98 14.75 4.11
C THR A 421 -7.68 13.48 3.62
N THR A 422 -7.22 12.32 4.08
CA THR A 422 -7.89 11.03 3.78
C THR A 422 -9.34 11.03 4.29
N SER A 423 -9.63 11.68 5.42
CA SER A 423 -10.98 11.85 5.98
C SER A 423 -11.83 12.88 5.24
N GLY A 424 -11.27 13.62 4.26
CA GLY A 424 -12.02 14.50 3.39
C GLY A 424 -11.99 15.99 3.73
N ILE A 425 -11.25 16.42 4.77
CA ILE A 425 -11.08 17.86 5.08
C ILE A 425 -10.29 18.52 3.96
N LYS A 426 -10.73 19.70 3.52
CA LYS A 426 -10.13 20.43 2.42
C LYS A 426 -9.73 21.84 2.83
N VAL A 427 -8.51 22.23 2.45
CA VAL A 427 -8.03 23.61 2.54
C VAL A 427 -7.58 24.08 1.17
N VAL A 428 -7.93 25.32 0.83
CA VAL A 428 -7.68 25.89 -0.50
C VAL A 428 -6.84 27.16 -0.36
N HIS A 429 -5.72 27.18 -1.08
CA HIS A 429 -4.88 28.35 -1.26
C HIS A 429 -4.77 28.72 -2.74
N TYR A 430 -4.44 29.96 -3.02
CA TYR A 430 -4.29 30.48 -4.39
C TYR A 430 -2.86 30.91 -4.63
N VAL A 431 -2.31 30.51 -5.77
CA VAL A 431 -1.02 31.00 -6.24
C VAL A 431 -1.25 31.94 -7.41
N ARG A 432 -0.86 33.20 -7.25
CA ARG A 432 -0.88 34.23 -8.29
C ARG A 432 0.50 34.38 -8.90
N VAL A 433 0.69 33.82 -10.08
CA VAL A 433 1.96 33.95 -10.83
C VAL A 433 1.88 35.24 -11.63
N LYS A 434 2.54 36.28 -11.12
CA LYS A 434 2.58 37.60 -11.73
C LYS A 434 3.57 37.67 -12.90
N LEU A 435 3.44 38.69 -13.72
CA LEU A 435 4.46 39.08 -14.67
C LEU A 435 5.77 39.40 -13.94
N LYS A 436 6.91 39.00 -14.49
CA LYS A 436 8.22 39.48 -14.04
C LYS A 436 8.29 40.99 -14.19
N THR A 437 8.93 41.67 -13.27
CA THR A 437 9.26 43.08 -13.38
C THR A 437 10.12 43.31 -14.63
N PRO A 438 9.81 44.33 -15.47
CA PRO A 438 10.64 44.63 -16.63
C PRO A 438 12.12 44.84 -16.27
N THR A 439 13.02 44.31 -17.08
CA THR A 439 14.47 44.38 -16.89
C THR A 439 15.12 45.14 -18.04
N GLY A 440 16.44 45.37 -18.01
CA GLY A 440 17.18 45.98 -19.10
C GLY A 440 16.76 47.42 -19.37
N VAL A 441 16.30 48.15 -18.35
CA VAL A 441 15.88 49.55 -18.52
C VAL A 441 17.10 50.41 -18.82
N LYS A 442 17.04 51.06 -20.00
CA LYS A 442 18.06 52.02 -20.45
C LYS A 442 17.43 53.38 -20.72
N LEU A 443 18.04 54.43 -20.21
CA LEU A 443 17.65 55.82 -20.40
C LEU A 443 18.67 56.51 -21.32
N THR A 444 18.18 57.18 -22.36
CA THR A 444 19.04 57.94 -23.30
C THR A 444 18.43 59.33 -23.48
N LYS A 445 19.21 60.35 -23.17
CA LYS A 445 18.84 61.74 -23.41
C LYS A 445 19.18 62.17 -24.86
N LYS A 446 18.28 62.96 -25.48
CA LYS A 446 18.54 63.63 -26.72
C LYS A 446 18.13 65.10 -26.62
N SER A 447 18.86 65.97 -27.30
CA SER A 447 18.46 67.34 -27.54
C SER A 447 18.36 67.62 -29.03
N LYS A 448 17.35 68.38 -29.43
CA LYS A 448 17.18 68.88 -30.82
C LYS A 448 17.08 70.37 -30.80
N LYS A 449 17.88 71.05 -31.63
CA LYS A 449 17.84 72.47 -31.84
C LYS A 449 16.53 72.83 -32.55
N ILE A 450 15.70 73.71 -32.00
CA ILE A 450 14.47 74.18 -32.62
C ILE A 450 14.72 75.50 -33.31
N THR A 451 15.42 76.42 -32.64
CA THR A 451 15.89 77.73 -33.15
C THR A 451 17.32 77.98 -32.66
N LYS A 452 17.96 79.09 -33.16
CA LYS A 452 19.30 79.47 -32.70
C LYS A 452 19.41 79.60 -31.14
N LYS A 453 18.32 79.92 -30.45
CA LYS A 453 18.28 80.08 -28.97
C LYS A 453 17.45 79.04 -28.21
N LYS A 454 16.72 78.11 -28.88
CA LYS A 454 15.83 77.17 -28.20
C LYS A 454 16.13 75.72 -28.56
N LYS A 455 16.33 74.88 -27.56
CA LYS A 455 16.49 73.43 -27.69
C LYS A 455 15.31 72.72 -27.04
N SER A 456 14.84 71.60 -27.66
CA SER A 456 13.95 70.64 -27.03
C SER A 456 14.78 69.47 -26.48
N TYR A 457 14.27 68.87 -25.45
CA TYR A 457 14.91 67.73 -24.79
C TYR A 457 13.96 66.57 -24.75
N SER A 458 14.49 65.35 -24.89
CA SER A 458 13.72 64.14 -24.74
C SER A 458 14.53 63.06 -24.04
N VAL A 459 13.81 62.17 -23.36
CA VAL A 459 14.38 60.94 -22.74
C VAL A 459 13.75 59.76 -23.44
N THR A 460 14.56 58.93 -24.07
CA THR A 460 14.12 57.62 -24.53
C THR A 460 14.32 56.62 -23.40
N VAL A 461 13.22 56.00 -22.96
CA VAL A 461 13.15 54.91 -22.01
C VAL A 461 12.94 53.63 -22.79
N LYS A 462 13.88 52.69 -22.73
CA LYS A 462 13.78 51.35 -23.34
C LYS A 462 13.92 50.31 -22.25
N TRP A 463 13.30 49.14 -22.43
CA TRP A 463 13.42 47.98 -21.54
C TRP A 463 13.26 46.68 -22.33
N THR A 464 13.60 45.56 -21.72
CA THR A 464 13.41 44.24 -22.34
C THR A 464 11.93 43.92 -22.44
N LYS A 465 11.50 43.45 -23.63
CA LYS A 465 10.10 43.02 -23.85
C LYS A 465 9.73 41.85 -22.94
N ASN A 466 8.62 42.00 -22.22
CA ASN A 466 8.01 40.90 -21.48
C ASN A 466 6.98 40.24 -22.40
N THR A 467 7.17 38.96 -22.74
CA THR A 467 6.37 38.23 -23.75
C THR A 467 4.90 38.10 -23.38
N ASN A 468 4.59 38.13 -22.09
CA ASN A 468 3.22 37.98 -21.59
C ASN A 468 2.55 39.33 -21.23
N ALA A 469 3.24 40.47 -21.41
CA ALA A 469 2.66 41.76 -21.14
C ALA A 469 1.84 42.23 -22.35
N VAL A 470 0.61 42.67 -22.11
CA VAL A 470 -0.26 43.29 -23.15
C VAL A 470 0.07 44.76 -23.37
N LYS A 471 0.56 45.45 -22.36
CA LYS A 471 1.02 46.84 -22.37
C LYS A 471 1.92 47.15 -21.19
N TYR A 472 2.48 48.34 -21.21
CA TYR A 472 3.35 48.85 -20.13
C TYR A 472 2.84 50.22 -19.67
N TYR A 473 2.95 50.46 -18.34
CA TYR A 473 2.82 51.79 -17.78
C TYR A 473 4.19 52.36 -17.49
N VAL A 474 4.45 53.59 -17.98
CA VAL A 474 5.65 54.35 -17.69
C VAL A 474 5.32 55.42 -16.68
N TYR A 475 6.07 55.42 -15.58
CA TYR A 475 5.93 56.39 -14.49
C TYR A 475 7.15 57.28 -14.44
N ARG A 476 6.93 58.56 -14.13
CA ARG A 476 8.00 59.54 -13.94
C ARG A 476 7.76 60.33 -12.69
N ARG A 477 8.85 60.70 -12.02
CA ARG A 477 8.84 61.80 -11.03
C ARG A 477 10.03 62.72 -11.27
N LEU A 478 9.87 63.98 -10.88
CA LEU A 478 10.97 64.95 -10.76
C LEU A 478 11.75 64.66 -9.47
N SER A 479 13.02 64.95 -9.39
CA SER A 479 13.85 64.72 -8.18
C SER A 479 13.28 65.43 -6.95
N THR A 480 12.66 66.60 -7.15
CA THR A 480 12.03 67.40 -6.07
C THR A 480 10.67 66.89 -5.62
N LYS A 481 10.12 65.79 -6.24
CA LYS A 481 8.85 65.21 -5.86
C LYS A 481 8.99 63.81 -5.32
N SER A 482 8.21 63.45 -4.32
CA SER A 482 8.19 62.09 -3.74
C SER A 482 7.38 61.08 -4.56
N SER A 483 6.28 61.53 -5.22
CA SER A 483 5.34 60.66 -5.91
C SER A 483 5.63 60.49 -7.40
N TYR A 484 5.36 59.28 -7.92
CA TYR A 484 5.44 58.94 -9.34
C TYR A 484 4.10 59.10 -10.02
N THR A 485 4.07 59.84 -11.15
CA THR A 485 2.89 60.00 -12.01
C THR A 485 3.03 59.07 -13.25
N ARG A 486 1.95 58.40 -13.65
CA ARG A 486 1.90 57.67 -14.90
C ARG A 486 1.86 58.65 -16.07
N ILE A 487 2.91 58.65 -16.87
CA ILE A 487 3.06 59.56 -18.03
C ILE A 487 2.73 58.93 -19.38
N ALA A 488 2.73 57.59 -19.42
CA ALA A 488 2.39 56.90 -20.67
C ALA A 488 1.85 55.47 -20.42
N THR A 489 1.06 55.03 -21.40
CA THR A 489 0.69 53.62 -21.64
C THR A 489 1.18 53.27 -23.04
N THR A 490 1.94 52.17 -23.19
CA THR A 490 2.50 51.73 -24.49
C THR A 490 2.49 50.23 -24.59
N THR A 491 2.31 49.71 -25.81
CA THR A 491 2.47 48.27 -26.14
C THR A 491 3.90 47.92 -26.54
N LYS A 492 4.71 48.94 -26.92
CA LYS A 492 6.11 48.76 -27.28
C LYS A 492 7.00 48.84 -26.06
N PRO A 493 8.13 48.12 -25.98
CA PRO A 493 9.09 48.16 -24.85
C PRO A 493 9.96 49.42 -24.91
N LYS A 494 9.36 50.55 -25.30
CA LYS A 494 10.01 51.85 -25.50
C LYS A 494 8.99 52.96 -25.30
N TYR A 495 9.43 54.05 -24.73
CA TYR A 495 8.71 55.32 -24.64
C TYR A 495 9.67 56.48 -24.83
N ILE A 496 9.23 57.57 -25.47
CA ILE A 496 10.00 58.79 -25.61
C ILE A 496 9.26 59.89 -24.87
N ASP A 497 9.90 60.34 -23.79
CA ASP A 497 9.37 61.48 -22.99
C ASP A 497 9.93 62.78 -23.55
N THR A 498 9.04 63.57 -24.17
CA THR A 498 9.38 64.89 -24.69
C THR A 498 9.05 66.03 -23.74
N LYS A 499 8.42 65.68 -22.56
CA LYS A 499 8.04 66.68 -21.53
C LYS A 499 9.11 66.80 -20.43
N VAL A 500 10.37 66.80 -20.82
CA VAL A 500 11.52 66.99 -19.92
C VAL A 500 12.15 68.37 -20.15
N LYS A 501 12.68 68.98 -19.08
CA LYS A 501 13.28 70.30 -19.08
C LYS A 501 14.76 70.23 -18.79
N LYS A 502 15.56 71.18 -19.35
CA LYS A 502 17.00 71.36 -19.07
C LYS A 502 17.19 71.56 -17.56
N ASN A 503 18.35 71.11 -17.06
CA ASN A 503 18.80 71.23 -15.67
C ASN A 503 17.82 70.60 -14.65
N LYS A 504 17.14 69.52 -15.01
CA LYS A 504 16.25 68.74 -14.15
C LYS A 504 16.64 67.30 -14.14
N LYS A 505 16.56 66.64 -12.97
CA LYS A 505 16.78 65.19 -12.77
C LYS A 505 15.43 64.51 -12.67
N TYR A 506 15.23 63.46 -13.51
CA TYR A 506 14.01 62.69 -13.57
C TYR A 506 14.29 61.25 -13.20
N TYR A 507 13.29 60.59 -12.57
CA TYR A 507 13.31 59.20 -12.23
C TYR A 507 12.14 58.50 -12.94
N TYR A 508 12.44 57.34 -13.55
CA TYR A 508 11.49 56.53 -14.27
C TYR A 508 11.29 55.19 -13.60
N LYS A 509 10.07 54.68 -13.65
CA LYS A 509 9.70 53.29 -13.30
C LYS A 509 8.78 52.76 -14.38
N ILE A 510 8.89 51.44 -14.65
CA ILE A 510 8.07 50.74 -15.64
C ILE A 510 7.31 49.64 -14.92
N LYS A 511 6.06 49.39 -15.33
CA LYS A 511 5.23 48.30 -14.88
C LYS A 511 4.67 47.58 -16.10
N ALA A 512 4.88 46.26 -16.17
CA ALA A 512 4.26 45.40 -17.17
C ALA A 512 2.81 45.08 -16.74
N ILE A 513 1.88 45.15 -17.71
CA ILE A 513 0.44 44.97 -17.50
C ILE A 513 0.00 43.71 -18.19
N TYR A 514 -0.71 42.87 -17.49
CA TYR A 514 -1.37 41.67 -17.99
C TYR A 514 -2.86 41.93 -18.22
N SER A 515 -3.54 41.06 -18.96
CA SER A 515 -5.00 41.16 -19.18
C SER A 515 -5.77 41.13 -17.85
N ASN A 516 -5.41 40.20 -16.95
CA ASN A 516 -5.88 40.23 -15.56
C ASN A 516 -4.99 41.13 -14.71
N THR A 517 -5.52 42.25 -14.25
CA THR A 517 -4.75 43.26 -13.49
C THR A 517 -4.15 42.78 -12.18
N LYS A 518 -4.72 41.70 -11.55
CA LYS A 518 -4.17 41.05 -10.35
C LYS A 518 -2.80 40.40 -10.60
N LEU A 519 -2.41 40.19 -11.87
CA LEU A 519 -1.17 39.54 -12.30
C LEU A 519 -0.16 40.52 -12.91
N ASN A 520 -0.38 41.81 -12.80
CA ASN A 520 0.57 42.83 -13.21
C ASN A 520 1.92 42.66 -12.48
N SER A 521 2.99 43.01 -13.16
CA SER A 521 4.29 43.06 -12.48
C SER A 521 4.32 44.12 -11.38
N ASP A 522 5.31 44.01 -10.51
CA ASP A 522 5.70 45.15 -9.68
C ASP A 522 6.32 46.23 -10.56
N LYS A 523 6.44 47.46 -10.04
CA LYS A 523 7.18 48.53 -10.70
C LYS A 523 8.67 48.22 -10.62
N THR A 524 9.44 48.59 -11.66
CA THR A 524 10.90 48.51 -11.60
C THR A 524 11.47 49.35 -10.46
N PRO A 525 12.70 49.11 -10.05
CA PRO A 525 13.48 50.11 -9.33
C PRO A 525 13.48 51.46 -10.08
N ALA A 526 13.87 52.53 -9.42
CA ALA A 526 13.93 53.86 -10.00
C ALA A 526 15.23 53.99 -10.85
N TYR A 527 15.04 54.40 -12.12
CA TYR A 527 16.14 54.75 -13.01
C TYR A 527 16.21 56.25 -13.16
N ALA A 528 17.37 56.85 -12.89
CA ALA A 528 17.58 58.28 -12.88
C ALA A 528 18.30 58.76 -14.15
N ILE A 529 17.92 59.96 -14.60
CA ILE A 529 18.64 60.65 -15.69
C ILE A 529 18.58 62.15 -15.43
N GLU A 530 19.70 62.84 -15.64
CA GLU A 530 19.80 64.27 -15.59
C GLU A 530 19.85 64.86 -17.02
N ILE A 531 19.01 65.85 -17.26
CA ILE A 531 18.98 66.55 -18.54
C ILE A 531 19.99 67.71 -18.45
N GLY A 532 21.10 67.53 -19.15
CA GLY A 532 22.30 68.33 -19.09
C GLY A 532 22.19 69.82 -18.77
N LYS A 533 23.33 70.33 -18.30
CA LYS A 533 23.55 71.76 -18.08
C LYS A 533 23.45 72.55 -19.37
#